data_96cd8ce3cb0854270c15745618417aa0
#
_entry.id   96cd8ce3cb0854270c15745618417aa0
#
_cell.length_a   1.000
_cell.length_b   1.000
_cell.length_c   1.000
_cell.angle_alpha   90.00
_cell.angle_beta   90.00
_cell.angle_gamma   90.00
#
_symmetry.space_group_name_H-M   'P 1'
#
loop_
_entity.id
_entity.type
_entity.pdbx_description
1 polymer ?
#
loop_
_entity_poly.entity_id
_entity_poly.type
_entity_poly.pdbx_seq_one_letter_code
_entity_poly.pdbx_strand_id
1 'polypeptide(L)'
;MADLEKIRAAENDPARHEHAVRVTQEINRRLDLASMNALANQARAAKSPKAKVILLQKAADKFGEAAKGLVPCRKGCSHCCHMATMIHLDEAKAIAAATGAKMVTPKAFNVDLQYVDKIRARYDGVACRFLVNGACSIYAQRPLACRIHVVVDVDNTLCEIVPGQKIRLPMIDTREFDWAISMAWGGPLEMKYADIREFFPPKPDKTK
;
A
#
# COMPACT_ATOMS: atom_id res chain seq x y z
N MET A 1 -13.60 16.53 -10.21
CA MET A 1 -12.87 17.06 -9.04
C MET A 1 -13.47 16.40 -7.82
N ALA A 2 -12.63 15.97 -6.86
CA ALA A 2 -13.09 15.43 -5.59
C ALA A 2 -13.92 16.50 -4.85
N ASP A 3 -15.06 16.11 -4.33
CA ASP A 3 -15.97 16.97 -3.56
C ASP A 3 -15.53 16.94 -2.08
N LEU A 4 -14.80 17.97 -1.65
CA LEU A 4 -14.26 18.04 -0.29
C LEU A 4 -15.37 18.10 0.77
N GLU A 5 -16.50 18.76 0.49
CA GLU A 5 -17.62 18.86 1.43
C GLU A 5 -18.24 17.48 1.66
N LYS A 6 -18.48 16.74 0.59
CA LYS A 6 -18.94 15.35 0.67
C LYS A 6 -17.96 14.45 1.41
N ILE A 7 -16.65 14.60 1.17
CA ILE A 7 -15.62 13.82 1.85
C ILE A 7 -15.61 14.13 3.34
N ARG A 8 -15.70 15.42 3.74
CA ARG A 8 -15.74 15.81 5.15
C ARG A 8 -17.02 15.34 5.87
N ALA A 9 -18.16 15.37 5.18
CA ALA A 9 -19.39 14.78 5.69
C ALA A 9 -19.23 13.26 5.93
N ALA A 10 -18.66 12.54 4.97
CA ALA A 10 -18.37 11.10 5.10
C ALA A 10 -17.37 10.80 6.22
N GLU A 11 -16.30 11.61 6.37
CA GLU A 11 -15.29 11.46 7.43
C GLU A 11 -15.85 11.60 8.84
N ASN A 12 -16.91 12.40 9.01
CA ASN A 12 -17.53 12.67 10.30
C ASN A 12 -18.86 11.91 10.51
N ASP A 13 -19.23 10.99 9.61
CA ASP A 13 -20.47 10.20 9.71
C ASP A 13 -20.33 9.08 10.76
N PRO A 14 -21.10 9.12 11.87
CA PRO A 14 -21.07 8.08 12.89
C PRO A 14 -21.40 6.68 12.36
N ALA A 15 -22.32 6.57 11.39
CA ALA A 15 -22.72 5.29 10.82
C ALA A 15 -21.57 4.62 10.05
N ARG A 16 -20.73 5.40 9.38
CA ARG A 16 -19.50 4.90 8.74
C ARG A 16 -18.48 4.43 9.78
N HIS A 17 -18.36 5.13 10.89
CA HIS A 17 -17.50 4.71 12.01
C HIS A 17 -17.93 3.35 12.59
N GLU A 18 -19.23 3.20 12.88
CA GLU A 18 -19.78 1.93 13.36
C GLU A 18 -19.59 0.80 12.34
N HIS A 19 -19.79 1.09 11.05
CA HIS A 19 -19.53 0.14 9.97
C HIS A 19 -18.05 -0.30 9.98
N ALA A 20 -17.11 0.65 10.05
CA ALA A 20 -15.68 0.36 10.06
C ALA A 20 -15.28 -0.53 11.25
N VAL A 21 -15.85 -0.29 12.44
CA VAL A 21 -15.63 -1.14 13.63
C VAL A 21 -16.11 -2.56 13.37
N ARG A 22 -17.37 -2.74 12.91
CA ARG A 22 -17.93 -4.09 12.64
C ARG A 22 -17.13 -4.84 11.58
N VAL A 23 -16.77 -4.16 10.49
CA VAL A 23 -15.98 -4.78 9.39
C VAL A 23 -14.58 -5.15 9.88
N THR A 24 -13.93 -4.30 10.67
CA THR A 24 -12.62 -4.61 11.26
C THR A 24 -12.69 -5.84 12.16
N GLN A 25 -13.69 -5.95 13.02
CA GLN A 25 -13.87 -7.13 13.87
C GLN A 25 -14.07 -8.41 13.04
N GLU A 26 -14.86 -8.34 11.97
CA GLU A 26 -15.09 -9.49 11.09
C GLU A 26 -13.82 -9.86 10.30
N ILE A 27 -13.04 -8.90 9.82
CA ILE A 27 -11.75 -9.15 9.18
C ILE A 27 -10.80 -9.83 10.16
N ASN A 28 -10.68 -9.31 11.39
CA ASN A 28 -9.81 -9.90 12.42
C ASN A 28 -10.21 -11.34 12.76
N ARG A 29 -11.51 -11.64 12.77
CA ARG A 29 -12.01 -13.02 12.99
C ARG A 29 -11.64 -13.97 11.85
N ARG A 30 -11.57 -13.47 10.61
CA ARG A 30 -11.21 -14.26 9.39
C ARG A 30 -9.70 -14.35 9.17
N LEU A 31 -8.92 -13.46 9.80
CA LEU A 31 -7.49 -13.34 9.54
C LEU A 31 -6.72 -14.56 10.06
N ASP A 32 -6.04 -15.25 9.16
CA ASP A 32 -5.18 -16.41 9.49
C ASP A 32 -3.81 -15.92 9.98
N LEU A 33 -3.78 -15.45 11.24
CA LEU A 33 -2.58 -14.95 11.89
C LEU A 33 -1.48 -16.03 12.00
N ALA A 34 -1.85 -17.31 12.15
CA ALA A 34 -0.89 -18.40 12.25
C ALA A 34 -0.10 -18.56 10.94
N SER A 35 -0.80 -18.61 9.80
CA SER A 35 -0.16 -18.63 8.47
C SER A 35 0.65 -17.38 8.19
N MET A 36 0.15 -16.20 8.55
CA MET A 36 0.88 -14.94 8.38
C MET A 36 2.20 -14.95 9.14
N ASN A 37 2.18 -15.32 10.41
CA ASN A 37 3.37 -15.39 11.26
C ASN A 37 4.37 -16.44 10.75
N ALA A 38 3.88 -17.59 10.31
CA ALA A 38 4.72 -18.63 9.72
C ALA A 38 5.44 -18.12 8.45
N LEU A 39 4.72 -17.43 7.55
CA LEU A 39 5.29 -16.84 6.33
C LEU A 39 6.28 -15.71 6.64
N ALA A 40 5.99 -14.84 7.62
CA ALA A 40 6.90 -13.79 8.05
C ALA A 40 8.19 -14.35 8.66
N ASN A 41 8.12 -15.40 9.48
CA ASN A 41 9.27 -16.08 10.03
C ASN A 41 10.12 -16.77 8.94
N GLN A 42 9.48 -17.40 7.96
CA GLN A 42 10.18 -17.96 6.79
C GLN A 42 10.85 -16.85 5.98
N ALA A 43 10.21 -15.70 5.79
CA ALA A 43 10.81 -14.55 5.12
C ALA A 43 12.05 -14.03 5.86
N ARG A 44 11.97 -13.96 7.20
CA ARG A 44 13.11 -13.55 8.05
C ARG A 44 14.30 -14.50 7.88
N ALA A 45 14.07 -15.80 7.79
CA ALA A 45 15.09 -16.82 7.62
C ALA A 45 15.60 -16.95 6.17
N ALA A 46 14.88 -16.42 5.19
CA ALA A 46 15.21 -16.56 3.78
C ALA A 46 16.49 -15.79 3.44
N LYS A 47 17.43 -16.45 2.74
CA LYS A 47 18.70 -15.85 2.30
C LYS A 47 18.55 -14.99 1.04
N SER A 48 17.57 -15.31 0.20
CA SER A 48 17.36 -14.63 -1.08
C SER A 48 16.36 -13.46 -0.90
N PRO A 49 16.70 -12.23 -1.32
CA PRO A 49 15.77 -11.10 -1.33
C PRO A 49 14.47 -11.40 -2.09
N LYS A 50 14.57 -12.10 -3.23
CA LYS A 50 13.39 -12.53 -3.99
C LYS A 50 12.48 -13.45 -3.19
N ALA A 51 13.05 -14.42 -2.45
CA ALA A 51 12.25 -15.31 -1.60
C ALA A 51 11.57 -14.54 -0.45
N LYS A 52 12.29 -13.59 0.18
CA LYS A 52 11.71 -12.70 1.19
C LYS A 52 10.48 -11.96 0.66
N VAL A 53 10.61 -11.29 -0.47
CA VAL A 53 9.52 -10.54 -1.10
C VAL A 53 8.32 -11.44 -1.35
N ILE A 54 8.51 -12.63 -1.95
CA ILE A 54 7.42 -13.57 -2.24
C ILE A 54 6.70 -14.03 -0.96
N LEU A 55 7.45 -14.37 0.08
CA LEU A 55 6.87 -14.83 1.35
C LEU A 55 6.10 -13.73 2.07
N LEU A 56 6.65 -12.52 2.11
CA LEU A 56 5.97 -11.36 2.68
C LEU A 56 4.72 -10.98 1.88
N GLN A 57 4.75 -11.06 0.55
CA GLN A 57 3.57 -10.82 -0.29
C GLN A 57 2.48 -11.84 -0.01
N LYS A 58 2.82 -13.12 0.13
CA LYS A 58 1.85 -14.18 0.53
C LYS A 58 1.24 -13.91 1.90
N ALA A 59 2.04 -13.44 2.87
CA ALA A 59 1.54 -13.06 4.18
C ALA A 59 0.60 -11.82 4.09
N ALA A 60 0.97 -10.81 3.31
CA ALA A 60 0.14 -9.62 3.08
C ALA A 60 -1.18 -9.94 2.36
N ASP A 61 -1.21 -10.94 1.48
CA ASP A 61 -2.43 -11.36 0.79
C ASP A 61 -3.51 -11.88 1.75
N LYS A 62 -3.14 -12.37 2.94
CA LYS A 62 -4.09 -12.79 3.98
C LYS A 62 -5.03 -11.68 4.43
N PHE A 63 -4.56 -10.42 4.45
CA PHE A 63 -5.45 -9.27 4.71
C PHE A 63 -6.52 -9.14 3.62
N GLY A 64 -6.13 -9.22 2.35
CA GLY A 64 -7.06 -9.15 1.23
C GLY A 64 -8.05 -10.32 1.20
N GLU A 65 -7.59 -11.54 1.55
CA GLU A 65 -8.44 -12.74 1.68
C GLU A 65 -9.48 -12.55 2.79
N ALA A 66 -9.06 -12.11 3.97
CA ALA A 66 -9.95 -11.87 5.11
C ALA A 66 -10.97 -10.75 4.84
N ALA A 67 -10.56 -9.70 4.12
CA ALA A 67 -11.40 -8.54 3.79
C ALA A 67 -12.33 -8.78 2.59
N LYS A 68 -12.20 -9.89 1.87
CA LYS A 68 -12.94 -10.16 0.63
C LYS A 68 -14.46 -10.11 0.88
N GLY A 69 -15.14 -9.27 0.10
CA GLY A 69 -16.60 -9.07 0.18
C GLY A 69 -17.07 -8.18 1.32
N LEU A 70 -16.16 -7.67 2.17
CA LEU A 70 -16.48 -6.78 3.29
C LEU A 70 -16.14 -5.31 3.02
N VAL A 71 -15.25 -5.05 2.05
CA VAL A 71 -14.67 -3.72 1.81
C VAL A 71 -14.82 -3.32 0.34
N PRO A 72 -14.77 -2.02 0.02
CA PRO A 72 -14.84 -1.54 -1.35
C PRO A 72 -13.58 -1.84 -2.17
N CYS A 73 -12.48 -2.20 -1.51
CA CYS A 73 -11.21 -2.51 -2.16
C CYS A 73 -11.30 -3.78 -3.01
N ARG A 74 -11.06 -3.66 -4.33
CA ARG A 74 -11.12 -4.78 -5.28
C ARG A 74 -10.19 -4.55 -6.46
N LYS A 75 -9.94 -5.58 -7.25
CA LYS A 75 -9.25 -5.44 -8.54
C LYS A 75 -10.05 -4.45 -9.42
N GLY A 76 -9.36 -3.46 -9.98
CA GLY A 76 -9.97 -2.35 -10.74
C GLY A 76 -10.24 -1.10 -9.92
N CYS A 77 -10.17 -1.15 -8.57
CA CYS A 77 -10.10 0.06 -7.76
C CYS A 77 -8.71 0.70 -7.92
N SER A 78 -8.66 2.01 -8.18
CA SER A 78 -7.40 2.72 -8.50
C SER A 78 -7.10 3.92 -7.62
N HIS A 79 -7.91 4.21 -6.61
CA HIS A 79 -7.70 5.38 -5.74
C HIS A 79 -6.30 5.39 -5.10
N CYS A 80 -5.87 4.27 -4.51
CA CYS A 80 -4.54 4.15 -3.90
C CYS A 80 -3.38 4.28 -4.90
N CYS A 81 -3.64 4.15 -6.21
CA CYS A 81 -2.63 4.39 -7.25
C CYS A 81 -2.26 5.88 -7.40
N HIS A 82 -2.97 6.78 -6.75
CA HIS A 82 -2.68 8.22 -6.70
C HIS A 82 -2.12 8.67 -5.34
N MET A 83 -1.93 7.75 -4.41
CA MET A 83 -1.33 8.04 -3.10
C MET A 83 0.17 7.77 -3.13
N ALA A 84 0.94 8.57 -2.36
CA ALA A 84 2.34 8.27 -2.08
C ALA A 84 2.46 6.85 -1.48
N THR A 85 3.34 6.03 -2.04
CA THR A 85 3.44 4.60 -1.70
C THR A 85 4.88 4.20 -1.50
N MET A 86 5.28 4.01 -0.24
CA MET A 86 6.64 3.60 0.12
C MET A 86 6.81 2.10 -0.14
N ILE A 87 7.86 1.74 -0.88
CA ILE A 87 8.22 0.35 -1.16
C ILE A 87 9.68 0.09 -0.84
N HIS A 88 10.02 -1.13 -0.48
CA HIS A 88 11.40 -1.53 -0.24
C HIS A 88 12.18 -1.73 -1.56
N LEU A 89 13.48 -1.48 -1.56
CA LEU A 89 14.37 -1.67 -2.73
C LEU A 89 14.24 -3.08 -3.35
N ASP A 90 14.10 -4.12 -2.53
CA ASP A 90 13.99 -5.48 -3.04
C ASP A 90 12.64 -5.75 -3.70
N GLU A 91 11.58 -5.08 -3.27
CA GLU A 91 10.28 -5.10 -3.97
C GLU A 91 10.40 -4.40 -5.33
N ALA A 92 11.08 -3.25 -5.38
CA ALA A 92 11.33 -2.56 -6.65
C ALA A 92 12.11 -3.45 -7.63
N LYS A 93 13.16 -4.14 -7.16
CA LYS A 93 13.88 -5.11 -7.98
C LYS A 93 13.01 -6.27 -8.46
N ALA A 94 12.16 -6.80 -7.59
CA ALA A 94 11.23 -7.87 -7.95
C ALA A 94 10.21 -7.42 -9.00
N ILE A 95 9.66 -6.21 -8.87
CA ILE A 95 8.76 -5.60 -9.86
C ILE A 95 9.49 -5.41 -11.20
N ALA A 96 10.71 -4.84 -11.19
CA ALA A 96 11.50 -4.65 -12.41
C ALA A 96 11.76 -5.98 -13.13
N ALA A 97 12.16 -7.01 -12.39
CA ALA A 97 12.42 -8.34 -12.94
C ALA A 97 11.16 -9.01 -13.53
N ALA A 98 10.01 -8.83 -12.88
CA ALA A 98 8.76 -9.44 -13.33
C ALA A 98 8.09 -8.72 -14.52
N THR A 99 8.35 -7.41 -14.67
CA THR A 99 7.64 -6.56 -15.64
C THR A 99 8.51 -6.04 -16.78
N GLY A 100 9.85 -6.16 -16.66
CA GLY A 100 10.80 -5.51 -17.57
C GLY A 100 10.83 -3.98 -17.44
N ALA A 101 10.15 -3.41 -16.42
CA ALA A 101 10.14 -1.96 -16.21
C ALA A 101 11.54 -1.45 -15.83
N LYS A 102 11.99 -0.40 -16.50
CA LYS A 102 13.27 0.25 -16.15
C LYS A 102 13.16 0.86 -14.75
N MET A 103 14.00 0.37 -13.84
CA MET A 103 14.10 0.85 -12.48
C MET A 103 15.25 1.86 -12.35
N VAL A 104 15.07 2.85 -11.48
CA VAL A 104 16.11 3.78 -11.04
C VAL A 104 16.35 3.53 -9.55
N THR A 105 17.60 3.55 -9.11
CA THR A 105 17.87 3.49 -7.67
C THR A 105 17.90 4.91 -7.10
N PRO A 106 17.06 5.23 -6.11
CA PRO A 106 17.08 6.53 -5.44
C PRO A 106 18.44 6.83 -4.82
N LYS A 107 18.82 8.11 -4.80
CA LYS A 107 20.11 8.56 -4.23
C LYS A 107 20.18 8.38 -2.71
N ALA A 108 19.03 8.40 -2.03
CA ALA A 108 18.92 8.20 -0.60
C ALA A 108 17.66 7.39 -0.28
N PHE A 109 17.73 6.65 0.82
CA PHE A 109 16.60 5.95 1.40
C PHE A 109 16.33 6.57 2.77
N ASN A 110 15.09 6.95 3.03
CA ASN A 110 14.71 7.53 4.30
C ASN A 110 13.27 7.11 4.64
N VAL A 111 13.01 6.96 5.93
CA VAL A 111 11.70 6.58 6.48
C VAL A 111 11.27 7.50 7.63
N ASP A 112 11.95 8.64 7.82
CA ASP A 112 11.52 9.60 8.83
C ASP A 112 10.20 10.29 8.44
N LEU A 113 9.51 10.85 9.43
CA LEU A 113 8.20 11.50 9.23
C LEU A 113 8.29 12.70 8.28
N GLN A 114 9.39 13.46 8.33
CA GLN A 114 9.58 14.61 7.46
C GLN A 114 9.73 14.21 6.00
N TYR A 115 10.43 13.11 5.75
CA TYR A 115 10.54 12.54 4.42
C TYR A 115 9.18 12.07 3.90
N VAL A 116 8.42 11.35 4.73
CA VAL A 116 7.07 10.89 4.35
C VAL A 116 6.15 12.06 3.99
N ASP A 117 6.18 13.15 4.77
CA ASP A 117 5.36 14.34 4.46
C ASP A 117 5.81 15.01 3.15
N LYS A 118 7.13 15.11 2.88
CA LYS A 118 7.65 15.63 1.59
C LYS A 118 7.23 14.75 0.41
N ILE A 119 7.28 13.43 0.58
CA ILE A 119 6.87 12.46 -0.45
C ILE A 119 5.38 12.57 -0.73
N ARG A 120 4.55 12.70 0.30
CA ARG A 120 3.11 12.94 0.14
C ARG A 120 2.83 14.24 -0.59
N ALA A 121 3.44 15.35 -0.18
CA ALA A 121 3.30 16.63 -0.84
C ALA A 121 3.69 16.59 -2.34
N ARG A 122 4.64 15.71 -2.69
CA ARG A 122 5.13 15.56 -4.06
C ARG A 122 4.28 14.62 -4.91
N TYR A 123 3.75 13.56 -4.34
CA TYR A 123 3.19 12.43 -5.10
C TYR A 123 1.71 12.16 -4.85
N ASP A 124 1.08 12.71 -3.81
CA ASP A 124 -0.36 12.58 -3.65
C ASP A 124 -1.08 13.29 -4.81
N GLY A 125 -1.99 12.56 -5.44
CA GLY A 125 -2.65 12.98 -6.69
C GLY A 125 -1.90 12.60 -7.97
N VAL A 126 -0.60 12.25 -7.89
CA VAL A 126 0.18 11.83 -9.06
C VAL A 126 -0.05 10.34 -9.33
N ALA A 127 -0.50 10.00 -10.53
CA ALA A 127 -0.75 8.61 -10.91
C ALA A 127 0.52 7.74 -10.81
N CYS A 128 0.38 6.55 -10.25
CA CYS A 128 1.43 5.53 -10.29
C CYS A 128 1.72 5.14 -11.76
N ARG A 129 3.00 4.95 -12.11
CA ARG A 129 3.41 4.51 -13.45
C ARG A 129 2.69 3.24 -13.94
N PHE A 130 2.32 2.37 -13.02
CA PHE A 130 1.65 1.11 -13.29
C PHE A 130 0.12 1.20 -13.35
N LEU A 131 -0.44 2.40 -13.19
CA LEU A 131 -1.85 2.65 -13.46
C LEU A 131 -2.05 2.81 -14.97
N VAL A 132 -2.75 1.86 -15.59
CA VAL A 132 -3.03 1.84 -17.03
C VAL A 132 -4.52 1.61 -17.23
N ASN A 133 -5.18 2.50 -17.94
CA ASN A 133 -6.64 2.44 -18.21
C ASN A 133 -7.48 2.21 -16.93
N GLY A 134 -7.15 2.95 -15.86
CA GLY A 134 -7.87 2.87 -14.58
C GLY A 134 -7.59 1.61 -13.76
N ALA A 135 -6.64 0.76 -14.15
CA ALA A 135 -6.31 -0.47 -13.44
C ALA A 135 -4.80 -0.64 -13.21
N CYS A 136 -4.44 -1.30 -12.10
CA CYS A 136 -3.04 -1.63 -11.81
C CYS A 136 -2.54 -2.72 -12.77
N SER A 137 -1.61 -2.39 -13.67
CA SER A 137 -1.02 -3.32 -14.64
C SER A 137 -0.12 -4.39 -14.00
N ILE A 138 0.32 -4.16 -12.77
CA ILE A 138 1.14 -5.10 -11.98
C ILE A 138 0.38 -5.68 -10.79
N TYR A 139 -0.94 -5.87 -10.90
CA TYR A 139 -1.78 -6.25 -9.76
C TYR A 139 -1.28 -7.50 -9.02
N ALA A 140 -0.76 -8.50 -9.73
CA ALA A 140 -0.19 -9.70 -9.14
C ALA A 140 1.16 -9.46 -8.44
N GLN A 141 1.94 -8.48 -8.91
CA GLN A 141 3.26 -8.09 -8.39
C GLN A 141 3.23 -6.83 -7.52
N ARG A 142 2.03 -6.33 -7.19
CA ARG A 142 1.92 -5.09 -6.39
C ARG A 142 2.67 -5.25 -5.07
N PRO A 143 3.31 -4.17 -4.59
CA PRO A 143 4.11 -4.20 -3.37
C PRO A 143 3.27 -4.38 -2.10
N LEU A 144 3.94 -4.66 -0.99
CA LEU A 144 3.31 -4.91 0.32
C LEU A 144 2.38 -3.79 0.73
N ALA A 145 2.84 -2.53 0.64
CA ALA A 145 2.03 -1.36 0.96
C ALA A 145 0.69 -1.34 0.19
N CYS A 146 0.69 -1.75 -1.10
CA CYS A 146 -0.54 -1.84 -1.89
C CYS A 146 -1.41 -3.06 -1.54
N ARG A 147 -0.85 -4.11 -0.94
CA ARG A 147 -1.60 -5.31 -0.53
C ARG A 147 -2.30 -5.12 0.80
N ILE A 148 -1.64 -4.45 1.73
CA ILE A 148 -2.17 -4.18 3.09
C ILE A 148 -2.99 -2.89 3.18
N HIS A 149 -3.03 -2.08 2.11
CA HIS A 149 -3.87 -0.90 2.05
C HIS A 149 -5.34 -1.30 1.85
N VAL A 150 -5.99 -1.65 2.95
CA VAL A 150 -7.38 -2.09 2.99
C VAL A 150 -8.20 -1.08 3.78
N VAL A 151 -9.08 -0.36 3.08
CA VAL A 151 -9.99 0.63 3.67
C VAL A 151 -11.28 -0.06 4.07
N VAL A 152 -11.65 0.05 5.35
CA VAL A 152 -12.83 -0.60 5.97
C VAL A 152 -14.02 0.35 6.00
N ASP A 153 -14.39 0.89 4.85
CA ASP A 153 -15.49 1.83 4.69
C ASP A 153 -16.62 1.24 3.83
N VAL A 154 -17.75 1.90 3.76
CA VAL A 154 -18.90 1.49 2.95
C VAL A 154 -18.66 1.67 1.45
N ASP A 155 -17.86 2.64 1.08
CA ASP A 155 -17.51 2.97 -0.31
C ASP A 155 -16.11 3.59 -0.43
N ASN A 156 -15.75 4.13 -1.61
CA ASN A 156 -14.45 4.73 -1.89
C ASN A 156 -14.42 6.26 -1.68
N THR A 157 -15.43 6.87 -1.10
CA THR A 157 -15.52 8.35 -0.96
C THR A 157 -14.31 8.91 -0.21
N LEU A 158 -13.90 8.27 0.90
CA LEU A 158 -12.74 8.70 1.67
C LEU A 158 -11.39 8.42 0.98
N CYS A 159 -11.37 7.60 -0.08
CA CYS A 159 -10.16 7.32 -0.86
C CYS A 159 -9.87 8.40 -1.91
N GLU A 160 -10.75 9.37 -2.12
CA GLU A 160 -10.53 10.46 -3.05
C GLU A 160 -9.44 11.39 -2.52
N ILE A 161 -8.42 11.66 -3.35
CA ILE A 161 -7.31 12.52 -2.96
C ILE A 161 -7.65 13.96 -3.32
N VAL A 162 -7.63 14.81 -2.31
CA VAL A 162 -7.73 16.26 -2.45
C VAL A 162 -6.37 16.85 -2.10
N PRO A 163 -5.63 17.43 -3.06
CA PRO A 163 -4.30 17.98 -2.80
C PRO A 163 -4.31 18.96 -1.63
N GLY A 164 -3.33 18.81 -0.73
CA GLY A 164 -3.21 19.64 0.47
C GLY A 164 -4.18 19.31 1.61
N GLN A 165 -5.09 18.34 1.44
CA GLN A 165 -6.02 17.89 2.47
C GLN A 165 -5.60 16.56 3.08
N LYS A 166 -5.63 16.48 4.41
CA LYS A 166 -5.48 15.20 5.14
C LYS A 166 -6.87 14.62 5.40
N ILE A 167 -7.14 13.45 4.85
CA ILE A 167 -8.37 12.69 5.05
C ILE A 167 -8.04 11.46 5.91
N ARG A 168 -8.86 11.22 6.94
CA ARG A 168 -8.71 10.04 7.80
C ARG A 168 -9.39 8.84 7.16
N LEU A 169 -8.59 7.89 6.71
CA LEU A 169 -9.06 6.62 6.18
C LEU A 169 -9.26 5.61 7.31
N PRO A 170 -10.43 5.01 7.47
CA PRO A 170 -10.60 3.86 8.34
C PRO A 170 -9.89 2.65 7.70
N MET A 171 -8.76 2.24 8.26
CA MET A 171 -7.94 1.14 7.75
C MET A 171 -7.83 0.01 8.78
N ILE A 172 -7.59 -1.20 8.29
CA ILE A 172 -7.19 -2.30 9.17
C ILE A 172 -5.88 -1.97 9.89
N ASP A 173 -5.71 -2.50 11.10
CA ASP A 173 -4.46 -2.38 11.85
C ASP A 173 -3.42 -3.36 11.30
N THR A 174 -2.32 -2.83 10.79
CA THR A 174 -1.21 -3.63 10.21
C THR A 174 0.07 -3.55 11.04
N ARG A 175 0.07 -2.89 12.20
CA ARG A 175 1.30 -2.58 12.97
C ARG A 175 2.15 -3.80 13.30
N GLU A 176 1.54 -4.91 13.70
CA GLU A 176 2.28 -6.16 13.98
C GLU A 176 2.92 -6.73 12.72
N PHE A 177 2.21 -6.66 11.59
CA PHE A 177 2.74 -7.10 10.31
C PHE A 177 3.85 -6.17 9.80
N ASP A 178 3.70 -4.86 9.95
CA ASP A 178 4.73 -3.87 9.59
C ASP A 178 6.02 -4.10 10.40
N TRP A 179 5.89 -4.46 11.68
CA TRP A 179 7.03 -4.87 12.50
C TRP A 179 7.69 -6.14 11.96
N ALA A 180 6.90 -7.16 11.62
CA ALA A 180 7.41 -8.41 11.05
C ALA A 180 8.12 -8.19 9.70
N ILE A 181 7.60 -7.30 8.85
CA ILE A 181 8.26 -6.85 7.61
C ILE A 181 9.61 -6.22 7.91
N SER A 182 9.65 -5.26 8.86
CA SER A 182 10.89 -4.59 9.26
C SER A 182 11.95 -5.60 9.71
N MET A 183 11.57 -6.55 10.57
CA MET A 183 12.48 -7.59 11.05
C MET A 183 12.96 -8.55 9.96
N ALA A 184 12.14 -8.81 8.93
CA ALA A 184 12.55 -9.64 7.80
C ALA A 184 13.62 -8.97 6.93
N TRP A 185 13.69 -7.65 6.91
CA TRP A 185 14.73 -6.89 6.20
C TRP A 185 15.91 -6.45 7.08
N GLY A 186 16.07 -6.96 8.29
CA GLY A 186 17.22 -6.69 9.15
C GLY A 186 16.96 -5.63 10.21
N GLY A 187 15.73 -5.20 10.38
CA GLY A 187 15.32 -4.20 11.36
C GLY A 187 15.24 -2.76 10.82
N PRO A 188 14.82 -1.82 11.67
CA PRO A 188 14.50 -0.45 11.24
C PRO A 188 15.66 0.32 10.60
N LEU A 189 16.90 0.01 11.00
CA LEU A 189 18.10 0.71 10.51
C LEU A 189 18.54 0.28 9.10
N GLU A 190 18.10 -0.90 8.64
CA GLU A 190 18.45 -1.47 7.34
C GLU A 190 17.38 -1.23 6.25
N MET A 191 16.33 -0.48 6.60
CA MET A 191 15.18 -0.28 5.72
C MET A 191 15.49 0.67 4.57
N LYS A 192 15.48 0.14 3.34
CA LYS A 192 15.75 0.89 2.10
C LYS A 192 14.43 1.19 1.38
N TYR A 193 13.69 2.17 1.92
CA TYR A 193 12.40 2.58 1.37
C TYR A 193 12.48 3.89 0.58
N ALA A 194 11.70 3.96 -0.48
CA ALA A 194 11.41 5.19 -1.22
C ALA A 194 10.02 5.07 -1.86
N ASP A 195 9.44 6.17 -2.33
CA ASP A 195 8.19 6.09 -3.08
C ASP A 195 8.37 5.28 -4.37
N ILE A 196 7.35 4.52 -4.75
CA ILE A 196 7.37 3.69 -5.96
C ILE A 196 7.72 4.50 -7.22
N ARG A 197 7.38 5.81 -7.25
CA ARG A 197 7.67 6.72 -8.38
C ARG A 197 9.12 7.17 -8.41
N GLU A 198 9.84 7.06 -7.31
CA GLU A 198 11.29 7.30 -7.27
C GLU A 198 12.06 6.12 -7.85
N PHE A 199 11.56 4.90 -7.66
CA PHE A 199 12.10 3.72 -8.33
C PHE A 199 11.66 3.62 -9.80
N PHE A 200 10.41 4.01 -10.07
CA PHE A 200 9.79 3.94 -11.38
C PHE A 200 9.18 5.30 -11.73
N PRO A 201 9.98 6.27 -12.16
CA PRO A 201 9.48 7.59 -12.53
C PRO A 201 8.31 7.52 -13.51
N PRO A 202 7.30 8.39 -13.39
CA PRO A 202 6.23 8.51 -14.36
C PRO A 202 6.81 8.61 -15.77
N LYS A 203 6.10 8.04 -16.76
CA LYS A 203 6.50 8.26 -18.16
C LYS A 203 6.45 9.77 -18.43
N PRO A 204 7.47 10.34 -19.10
CA PRO A 204 7.38 11.73 -19.52
C PRO A 204 6.12 11.89 -20.37
N ASP A 205 5.36 12.92 -20.05
CA ASP A 205 4.16 13.27 -20.82
C ASP A 205 4.60 13.58 -22.26
N LYS A 206 4.11 12.79 -23.22
CA LYS A 206 4.44 12.99 -24.65
C LYS A 206 3.64 14.12 -25.28
N THR A 207 2.89 14.87 -24.48
CA THR A 207 2.01 15.97 -24.90
C THR A 207 2.52 17.35 -24.44
N LYS A 208 3.82 17.58 -24.52
CA LYS A 208 4.39 18.94 -24.52
C LYS A 208 5.28 19.11 -25.71
#